data_b0063a1424fa672b27421cd55b521c49
#
_entry.id   b0063a1424fa672b27421cd55b521c49
#
_cell.length_a   1.000
_cell.length_b   1.000
_cell.length_c   1.000
_cell.angle_alpha   90.00
_cell.angle_beta   90.00
_cell.angle_gamma   90.00
#
_symmetry.space_group_name_H-M   'P 1'
#
loop_
_entity.id
_entity.type
_entity.pdbx_description
1 polymer ?
#
loop_
_entity_poly.entity_id
_entity_poly.type
_entity_poly.pdbx_seq_one_letter_code
_entity_poly.pdbx_strand_id
1 'polypeptide(L)'
;SAMSCGLPDGQYSLGGQAITVKGPRATLTEHMDTIAGSNTCLYDCMKRAVLEMNVPLESAVRAASENPARSIGIDNDYGSLAAGRYGNVILADEQLNIQAVYQKGQRIV
;
A
#
# COMPACT_ATOMS: atom_id res chain seq x y z
N SER A 1 -1.92 1.94 -6.32
CA SER A 1 -2.73 3.12 -5.97
C SER A 1 -2.36 4.32 -6.81
N ALA A 2 -3.29 5.28 -6.93
CA ALA A 2 -3.04 6.52 -7.63
C ALA A 2 -2.03 7.40 -6.88
N MET A 3 -1.44 8.39 -7.58
CA MET A 3 -0.49 9.34 -6.99
C MET A 3 -1.06 10.18 -5.83
N SER A 4 -2.38 10.27 -5.74
CA SER A 4 -3.11 10.94 -4.65
C SER A 4 -3.23 10.10 -3.38
N CYS A 5 -2.78 8.85 -3.38
CA CYS A 5 -2.82 7.99 -2.19
C CYS A 5 -1.97 8.60 -1.06
N GLY A 6 -2.58 8.75 0.11
CA GLY A 6 -1.95 9.38 1.27
C GLY A 6 -2.06 10.91 1.32
N LEU A 7 -2.64 11.53 0.30
CA LEU A 7 -2.96 12.97 0.33
C LEU A 7 -4.34 13.20 0.96
N PRO A 8 -4.60 14.41 1.52
CA PRO A 8 -5.91 14.79 2.03
C PRO A 8 -7.01 14.71 0.98
N ASP A 9 -8.26 14.66 1.42
CA ASP A 9 -9.41 14.83 0.53
C ASP A 9 -9.30 16.16 -0.24
N GLY A 10 -9.58 16.14 -1.55
CA GLY A 10 -9.44 17.33 -2.38
C GLY A 10 -9.43 17.03 -3.88
N GLN A 11 -9.11 18.05 -4.64
CA GLN A 11 -8.99 17.95 -6.09
C GLN A 11 -7.51 17.86 -6.50
N TYR A 12 -7.23 16.96 -7.44
CA TYR A 12 -5.89 16.68 -7.96
C TYR A 12 -5.95 16.46 -9.47
N SER A 13 -4.80 16.27 -10.09
CA SER A 13 -4.70 15.90 -11.51
C SER A 13 -4.06 14.52 -11.63
N LEU A 14 -4.65 13.66 -12.46
CA LEU A 14 -4.12 12.35 -12.79
C LEU A 14 -4.10 12.16 -14.31
N GLY A 15 -2.90 12.08 -14.88
CA GLY A 15 -2.74 11.98 -16.33
C GLY A 15 -3.37 13.14 -17.12
N GLY A 16 -3.38 14.35 -16.55
CA GLY A 16 -3.99 15.54 -17.17
C GLY A 16 -5.50 15.68 -16.94
N GLN A 17 -6.14 14.72 -16.27
CA GLN A 17 -7.56 14.79 -15.93
C GLN A 17 -7.75 15.24 -14.48
N ALA A 18 -8.74 16.11 -14.23
CA ALA A 18 -9.11 16.52 -12.90
C ALA A 18 -9.80 15.38 -12.16
N ILE A 19 -9.32 15.07 -10.96
CA ILE A 19 -9.88 14.05 -10.10
C ILE A 19 -10.28 14.64 -8.74
N THR A 20 -11.31 14.09 -8.14
CA THR A 20 -11.73 14.39 -6.77
C THR A 20 -11.47 13.17 -5.89
N VAL A 21 -10.69 13.38 -4.83
CA VAL A 21 -10.38 12.36 -3.83
C VAL A 21 -11.29 12.57 -2.63
N LYS A 22 -11.95 11.49 -2.21
CA LYS A 22 -12.74 11.44 -0.99
C LYS A 22 -12.52 10.08 -0.30
N GLY A 23 -11.74 10.10 0.79
CA GLY A 23 -11.30 8.89 1.48
C GLY A 23 -10.58 7.93 0.51
N PRO A 24 -10.98 6.64 0.45
CA PRO A 24 -10.32 5.65 -0.40
C PRO A 24 -10.67 5.76 -1.89
N ARG A 25 -11.53 6.69 -2.30
CA ARG A 25 -11.99 6.88 -3.67
C ARG A 25 -11.36 8.06 -4.35
N ALA A 26 -10.93 7.85 -5.60
CA ALA A 26 -10.61 8.90 -6.55
C ALA A 26 -11.54 8.76 -7.76
N THR A 27 -12.32 9.81 -8.06
CA THR A 27 -13.28 9.85 -9.18
C THR A 27 -12.90 10.98 -10.13
N LEU A 28 -13.36 10.91 -11.38
CA LEU A 28 -13.25 12.05 -12.28
C LEU A 28 -14.08 13.22 -11.74
N THR A 29 -13.52 14.43 -11.70
CA THR A 29 -14.22 15.60 -11.14
C THR A 29 -15.48 15.95 -11.93
N GLU A 30 -15.44 15.79 -13.25
CA GLU A 30 -16.58 16.06 -14.14
C GLU A 30 -17.59 14.91 -14.17
N HIS A 31 -17.19 13.70 -13.77
CA HIS A 31 -18.00 12.49 -13.77
C HIS A 31 -17.80 11.73 -12.45
N MET A 32 -18.44 12.21 -11.39
CA MET A 32 -18.27 11.69 -10.02
C MET A 32 -18.64 10.20 -9.84
N ASP A 33 -19.39 9.63 -10.78
CA ASP A 33 -19.73 8.18 -10.79
C ASP A 33 -18.60 7.34 -11.41
N THR A 34 -17.63 7.98 -12.08
CA THR A 34 -16.53 7.29 -12.75
C THR A 34 -15.31 7.24 -11.84
N ILE A 35 -14.88 6.03 -11.48
CA ILE A 35 -13.65 5.81 -10.73
C ILE A 35 -12.45 6.15 -11.62
N ALA A 36 -11.63 7.09 -11.17
CA ALA A 36 -10.39 7.48 -11.84
C ALA A 36 -9.21 6.59 -11.46
N GLY A 37 -9.24 6.01 -10.26
CA GLY A 37 -8.20 5.12 -9.77
C GLY A 37 -8.38 4.76 -8.30
N SER A 38 -7.55 3.83 -7.82
CA SER A 38 -7.52 3.46 -6.41
C SER A 38 -6.72 4.48 -5.59
N ASN A 39 -7.31 5.00 -4.53
CA ASN A 39 -6.65 5.83 -3.53
C ASN A 39 -6.31 5.04 -2.25
N THR A 40 -6.42 3.71 -2.30
CA THR A 40 -6.12 2.82 -1.18
C THR A 40 -4.64 2.42 -1.21
N CYS A 41 -3.94 2.49 -0.07
CA CYS A 41 -2.56 2.06 0.00
C CYS A 41 -2.44 0.52 -0.08
N LEU A 42 -1.25 0.02 -0.44
CA LEU A 42 -1.03 -1.42 -0.62
C LEU A 42 -1.23 -2.20 0.69
N TYR A 43 -0.85 -1.61 1.83
CA TYR A 43 -1.04 -2.23 3.13
C TYR A 43 -2.52 -2.47 3.44
N ASP A 44 -3.39 -1.50 3.17
CA ASP A 44 -4.83 -1.64 3.38
C ASP A 44 -5.44 -2.69 2.44
N CYS A 45 -4.95 -2.78 1.20
CA CYS A 45 -5.36 -3.84 0.27
C CYS A 45 -4.97 -5.23 0.82
N MET A 46 -3.73 -5.38 1.33
CA MET A 46 -3.26 -6.62 1.95
C MET A 46 -4.09 -6.97 3.19
N LYS A 47 -4.30 -6.01 4.10
CA LYS A 47 -5.11 -6.16 5.30
C LYS A 47 -6.52 -6.64 4.96
N ARG A 48 -7.15 -6.04 3.96
CA ARG A 48 -8.48 -6.42 3.48
C ARG A 48 -8.49 -7.84 2.91
N ALA A 49 -7.49 -8.21 2.13
CA ALA A 49 -7.37 -9.58 1.60
C ALA A 49 -7.31 -10.63 2.71
N VAL A 50 -6.60 -10.35 3.80
CA VAL A 50 -6.51 -11.26 4.94
C VAL A 50 -7.81 -11.28 5.75
N LEU A 51 -8.32 -10.13 6.17
CA LEU A 51 -9.43 -10.04 7.13
C LEU A 51 -10.81 -10.28 6.50
N GLU A 52 -11.01 -9.93 5.23
CA GLU A 52 -12.31 -10.00 4.57
C GLU A 52 -12.39 -11.08 3.49
N MET A 53 -11.26 -11.48 2.89
CA MET A 53 -11.23 -12.41 1.76
C MET A 53 -10.63 -13.78 2.11
N ASN A 54 -10.28 -14.00 3.38
CA ASN A 54 -9.66 -15.24 3.89
C ASN A 54 -8.35 -15.64 3.16
N VAL A 55 -7.60 -14.68 2.64
CA VAL A 55 -6.27 -14.95 2.08
C VAL A 55 -5.32 -15.21 3.25
N PRO A 56 -4.54 -16.30 3.26
CA PRO A 56 -3.57 -16.55 4.31
C PRO A 56 -2.59 -15.39 4.44
N LEU A 57 -2.30 -14.95 5.67
CA LEU A 57 -1.45 -13.78 5.96
C LEU A 57 -0.09 -13.88 5.25
N GLU A 58 0.56 -15.03 5.32
CA GLU A 58 1.85 -15.24 4.66
C GLU A 58 1.77 -15.03 3.15
N SER A 59 0.71 -15.52 2.51
CA SER A 59 0.49 -15.37 1.07
C SER A 59 0.24 -13.92 0.69
N ALA A 60 -0.56 -13.19 1.48
CA ALA A 60 -0.86 -11.78 1.26
C ALA A 60 0.40 -10.92 1.43
N VAL A 61 1.19 -11.16 2.48
CA VAL A 61 2.46 -10.45 2.72
C VAL A 61 3.45 -10.73 1.59
N ARG A 62 3.60 -11.98 1.18
CA ARG A 62 4.48 -12.36 0.06
C ARG A 62 4.07 -11.68 -1.25
N ALA A 63 2.76 -11.61 -1.53
CA ALA A 63 2.23 -10.92 -2.70
C ALA A 63 2.46 -9.42 -2.67
N ALA A 64 2.47 -8.81 -1.47
CA ALA A 64 2.66 -7.37 -1.31
C ALA A 64 4.13 -6.94 -1.17
N SER A 65 5.07 -7.86 -0.94
CA SER A 65 6.47 -7.53 -0.65
C SER A 65 7.48 -8.33 -1.48
N GLU A 66 7.62 -9.64 -1.25
CA GLU A 66 8.65 -10.47 -1.88
C GLU A 66 8.46 -10.58 -3.39
N ASN A 67 7.25 -10.87 -3.84
CA ASN A 67 6.96 -11.05 -5.27
C ASN A 67 7.21 -9.76 -6.08
N PRO A 68 6.74 -8.57 -5.67
CA PRO A 68 7.09 -7.33 -6.35
C PRO A 68 8.58 -7.04 -6.36
N ALA A 69 9.29 -7.25 -5.23
CA ALA A 69 10.73 -7.05 -5.16
C ALA A 69 11.47 -7.94 -6.16
N ARG A 70 11.07 -9.20 -6.26
CA ARG A 70 11.63 -10.15 -7.22
C ARG A 70 11.33 -9.74 -8.66
N SER A 71 10.12 -9.27 -8.95
CA SER A 71 9.71 -8.90 -10.31
C SER A 71 10.51 -7.73 -10.89
N ILE A 72 11.05 -6.85 -10.03
CA ILE A 72 11.91 -5.72 -10.44
C ILE A 72 13.39 -5.91 -10.09
N GLY A 73 13.79 -7.11 -9.62
CA GLY A 73 15.19 -7.47 -9.39
C GLY A 73 15.86 -6.82 -8.18
N ILE A 74 15.11 -6.44 -7.14
CA ILE A 74 15.65 -5.85 -5.91
C ILE A 74 15.53 -6.77 -4.69
N ASP A 75 15.19 -8.03 -4.89
CA ASP A 75 14.93 -9.02 -3.84
C ASP A 75 16.19 -9.47 -3.07
N ASN A 76 17.38 -9.06 -3.50
CA ASN A 76 18.60 -9.22 -2.70
C ASN A 76 18.60 -8.32 -1.44
N ASP A 77 17.99 -7.14 -1.53
CA ASP A 77 18.01 -6.12 -0.47
C ASP A 77 16.64 -5.92 0.18
N TYR A 78 15.53 -6.21 -0.55
CA TYR A 78 14.16 -5.89 -0.16
C TYR A 78 13.21 -7.09 -0.25
N GLY A 79 12.04 -6.95 0.33
CA GLY A 79 10.90 -7.84 0.14
C GLY A 79 10.78 -8.94 1.18
N SER A 80 11.81 -9.23 1.98
CA SER A 80 11.75 -10.18 3.08
C SER A 80 12.68 -9.81 4.23
N LEU A 81 12.43 -10.38 5.40
CA LEU A 81 13.27 -10.24 6.59
C LEU A 81 14.33 -11.34 6.59
N ALA A 82 15.55 -10.98 6.20
CA ALA A 82 16.69 -11.87 6.22
C ALA A 82 17.97 -11.09 6.56
N ALA A 83 18.97 -11.78 7.12
CA ALA A 83 20.26 -11.19 7.41
C ALA A 83 20.91 -10.63 6.13
N GLY A 84 21.46 -9.43 6.22
CA GLY A 84 22.09 -8.72 5.09
C GLY A 84 21.14 -7.86 4.25
N ARG A 85 19.81 -7.94 4.47
CA ARG A 85 18.81 -7.09 3.80
C ARG A 85 18.49 -5.84 4.61
N TYR A 86 17.90 -4.85 3.96
CA TYR A 86 17.44 -3.65 4.67
C TYR A 86 16.36 -3.98 5.70
N GLY A 87 16.51 -3.43 6.91
CA GLY A 87 15.54 -3.55 8.00
C GLY A 87 14.29 -2.70 7.77
N ASN A 88 13.51 -3.04 6.76
CA ASN A 88 12.20 -2.44 6.49
C ASN A 88 11.12 -3.34 7.11
N VAL A 89 10.57 -2.91 8.24
CA VAL A 89 9.69 -3.75 9.07
C VAL A 89 8.45 -2.97 9.46
N ILE A 90 7.30 -3.62 9.35
CA ILE A 90 6.03 -3.15 9.92
C ILE A 90 5.69 -4.07 11.09
N LEU A 91 5.47 -3.48 12.26
CA LEU A 91 4.88 -4.18 13.40
C LEU A 91 3.38 -3.89 13.44
N ALA A 92 2.59 -4.93 13.52
CA ALA A 92 1.13 -4.82 13.57
C ALA A 92 0.57 -5.76 14.64
N ASP A 93 -0.62 -5.43 15.13
CA ASP A 93 -1.40 -6.31 16.00
C ASP A 93 -2.10 -7.43 15.21
N GLU A 94 -2.86 -8.28 15.91
CA GLU A 94 -3.60 -9.39 15.30
C GLU A 94 -4.69 -8.94 14.32
N GLN A 95 -5.17 -7.71 14.44
CA GLN A 95 -6.12 -7.08 13.53
C GLN A 95 -5.42 -6.30 12.41
N LEU A 96 -4.10 -6.47 12.28
CA LEU A 96 -3.25 -5.78 11.30
C LEU A 96 -3.33 -4.25 11.42
N ASN A 97 -3.47 -3.72 12.64
CA ASN A 97 -3.29 -2.30 12.88
C ASN A 97 -1.81 -2.03 13.13
N ILE A 98 -1.27 -1.04 12.41
CA ILE A 98 0.16 -0.70 12.47
C ILE A 98 0.49 -0.14 13.87
N GLN A 99 1.48 -0.74 14.52
CA GLN A 99 2.02 -0.31 15.82
C GLN A 99 3.34 0.44 15.66
N ALA A 100 4.14 0.06 14.67
CA ALA A 100 5.38 0.73 14.34
C ALA A 100 5.80 0.42 12.90
N VAL A 101 6.53 1.36 12.31
CA VAL A 101 7.16 1.18 10.98
C VAL A 101 8.65 1.53 11.10
N TYR A 102 9.47 0.65 10.59
CA TYR A 102 10.92 0.84 10.50
C TYR A 102 11.33 0.91 9.04
N GLN A 103 12.17 1.87 8.71
CA GLN A 103 12.80 2.00 7.40
C GLN A 103 14.32 1.98 7.56
N LYS A 104 14.97 1.03 6.93
CA LYS A 104 16.44 0.81 7.06
C LYS A 104 16.88 0.73 8.53
N GLY A 105 16.08 0.08 9.37
CA GLY A 105 16.36 -0.08 10.80
C GLY A 105 15.98 1.12 11.68
N GLN A 106 15.56 2.23 11.12
CA GLN A 106 15.12 3.42 11.88
C GLN A 106 13.60 3.45 11.99
N ARG A 107 13.09 3.66 13.19
CA ARG A 107 11.66 3.82 13.43
C ARG A 107 11.19 5.16 12.86
N ILE A 108 10.14 5.13 12.03
CA ILE A 108 9.55 6.31 11.38
C ILE A 108 8.11 6.58 11.84
N VAL A 109 7.46 5.58 12.39
CA VAL A 109 6.11 5.67 12.97
C VAL A 109 6.07 4.90 14.30
#